data_9671fe72ea8f6734c60ea2d4358b1741
#
_entry.id   9671fe72ea8f6734c60ea2d4358b1741
#
_cell.length_a   1.000
_cell.length_b   1.000
_cell.length_c   1.000
_cell.angle_alpha   90.00
_cell.angle_beta   90.00
_cell.angle_gamma   90.00
#
_symmetry.space_group_name_H-M   'P 1'
#
loop_
_entity.id
_entity.type
_entity.pdbx_description
1 polymer ?
#
loop_
_entity_poly.entity_id
_entity_poly.type
_entity_poly.pdbx_seq_one_letter_code
_entity_poly.pdbx_strand_id
1 'polypeptide(L)'
;MTSRYIAIDWGSTNLRAWLYQGDHCLESRQSEAGVTRLNGRSPAAVFSDITENWSDGATPVVMAGMVGSNVGWKTAPYLPVPAHFSAIGEQLTSVDDNAWIIPDLCVSRDDNHNVMRGEETQLLGACQLVPAECYVLPGTHCKWVRADAQQIHDFRTVMTGELHHLLLRHSLVGAGLPEQEVSSA
;
A
#
# COMPACT_ATOMS: atom_id res chain seq x y z
N MET A 1 -26.08 12.41 3.55
CA MET A 1 -24.93 12.81 4.41
C MET A 1 -23.71 12.12 3.84
N THR A 2 -22.69 12.89 3.45
CA THR A 2 -21.41 12.31 2.98
C THR A 2 -20.73 11.59 4.16
N SER A 3 -20.49 10.29 4.01
CA SER A 3 -19.87 9.46 5.05
C SER A 3 -18.42 9.86 5.29
N ARG A 4 -18.00 9.92 6.56
CA ARG A 4 -16.60 10.03 6.94
C ARG A 4 -15.93 8.66 6.90
N TYR A 5 -14.68 8.60 6.53
CA TYR A 5 -13.85 7.40 6.64
C TYR A 5 -12.36 7.77 6.78
N ILE A 6 -11.58 6.83 7.26
CA ILE A 6 -10.13 6.96 7.40
C ILE A 6 -9.46 5.96 6.46
N ALA A 7 -8.52 6.42 5.66
CA ALA A 7 -7.65 5.59 4.84
C ALA A 7 -6.23 5.61 5.41
N ILE A 8 -5.58 4.44 5.50
CA ILE A 8 -4.23 4.30 6.03
C ILE A 8 -3.37 3.52 5.05
N ASP A 9 -2.25 4.10 4.65
CA ASP A 9 -1.13 3.41 4.01
C ASP A 9 -0.07 3.11 5.07
N TRP A 10 0.04 1.84 5.45
CA TRP A 10 0.95 1.41 6.51
C TRP A 10 2.05 0.52 5.95
N GLY A 11 3.12 1.15 5.55
CA GLY A 11 4.28 0.49 4.97
C GLY A 11 5.26 -0.09 6.00
N SER A 12 6.41 -0.53 5.51
CA SER A 12 7.48 -1.09 6.36
C SER A 12 8.06 -0.04 7.31
N THR A 13 8.32 1.17 6.83
CA THR A 13 9.05 2.22 7.57
C THR A 13 8.19 3.42 7.92
N ASN A 14 7.15 3.68 7.15
CA ASN A 14 6.28 4.85 7.31
C ASN A 14 4.81 4.42 7.40
N LEU A 15 4.04 5.28 8.03
CA LEU A 15 2.59 5.21 8.13
C LEU A 15 2.03 6.57 7.74
N ARG A 16 1.04 6.58 6.85
CA ARG A 16 0.29 7.75 6.44
C ARG A 16 -1.19 7.49 6.63
N ALA A 17 -1.90 8.45 7.15
CA ALA A 17 -3.33 8.36 7.40
C ALA A 17 -4.04 9.62 6.89
N TRP A 18 -5.23 9.43 6.34
CA TRP A 18 -6.07 10.51 5.82
C TRP A 18 -7.49 10.34 6.33
N LEU A 19 -8.04 11.44 6.81
CA LEU A 19 -9.45 11.56 7.17
C LEU A 19 -10.20 12.18 6.00
N TYR A 20 -11.19 11.46 5.47
CA TYR A 20 -12.03 11.91 4.38
C TYR A 20 -13.47 12.18 4.84
N GLN A 21 -14.12 13.09 4.13
CA GLN A 21 -15.57 13.25 4.09
C GLN A 21 -16.03 13.29 2.62
N GLY A 22 -16.64 12.21 2.16
CA GLY A 22 -16.82 12.00 0.72
C GLY A 22 -15.48 12.03 0.00
N ASP A 23 -15.33 12.89 -1.00
CA ASP A 23 -14.11 13.01 -1.80
C ASP A 23 -13.10 14.04 -1.24
N HIS A 24 -13.44 14.71 -0.13
CA HIS A 24 -12.60 15.73 0.46
C HIS A 24 -11.71 15.16 1.57
N CYS A 25 -10.39 15.29 1.42
CA CYS A 25 -9.44 15.04 2.49
C CYS A 25 -9.51 16.21 3.48
N LEU A 26 -9.97 15.94 4.70
CA LEU A 26 -10.10 16.94 5.77
C LEU A 26 -8.80 17.15 6.50
N GLU A 27 -8.05 16.07 6.76
CA GLU A 27 -6.80 16.07 7.52
C GLU A 27 -5.93 14.90 7.07
N SER A 28 -4.61 15.07 7.16
CA SER A 28 -3.65 13.99 6.95
C SER A 28 -2.62 13.97 8.06
N ARG A 29 -2.13 12.78 8.40
CA ARG A 29 -1.08 12.54 9.39
C ARG A 29 -0.03 11.60 8.82
N GLN A 30 1.20 11.78 9.27
CA GLN A 30 2.33 10.96 8.88
C GLN A 30 3.15 10.59 10.11
N SER A 31 3.65 9.35 10.14
CA SER A 31 4.51 8.83 11.20
C SER A 31 5.58 7.91 10.62
N GLU A 32 6.74 7.84 11.27
CA GLU A 32 7.79 6.87 10.95
C GLU A 32 7.56 5.49 11.61
N ALA A 33 6.38 5.27 12.20
CA ALA A 33 5.99 4.03 12.84
C ALA A 33 5.47 2.99 11.83
N GLY A 34 6.23 2.71 10.76
CA GLY A 34 5.97 1.57 9.88
C GLY A 34 6.08 0.25 10.66
N VAL A 35 5.58 -0.86 10.08
CA VAL A 35 5.48 -2.15 10.78
C VAL A 35 6.80 -2.68 11.30
N THR A 36 7.94 -2.29 10.72
CA THR A 36 9.29 -2.65 11.19
C THR A 36 9.88 -1.64 12.19
N ARG A 37 9.17 -0.54 12.48
CA ARG A 37 9.63 0.57 13.34
C ARG A 37 8.63 0.92 14.44
N LEU A 38 7.96 -0.07 14.99
CA LEU A 38 6.99 0.15 16.07
C LEU A 38 7.64 0.52 17.41
N ASN A 39 8.97 0.34 17.54
CA ASN A 39 9.75 0.70 18.74
C ASN A 39 9.18 0.10 20.03
N GLY A 40 8.79 -1.18 19.98
CA GLY A 40 8.22 -1.91 21.12
C GLY A 40 6.73 -1.63 21.37
N ARG A 41 6.08 -0.81 20.58
CA ARG A 41 4.64 -0.55 20.64
C ARG A 41 3.86 -1.64 19.90
N SER A 42 2.64 -1.90 20.32
CA SER A 42 1.75 -2.76 19.52
C SER A 42 1.20 -2.01 18.31
N PRO A 43 0.86 -2.71 17.20
CA PRO A 43 0.17 -2.09 16.07
C PRO A 43 -1.12 -1.38 16.50
N ALA A 44 -1.90 -1.97 17.41
CA ALA A 44 -3.13 -1.37 17.94
C ALA A 44 -2.86 -0.03 18.65
N ALA A 45 -1.75 0.09 19.41
CA ALA A 45 -1.39 1.36 20.07
C ALA A 45 -1.01 2.44 19.04
N VAL A 46 -0.25 2.08 17.98
CA VAL A 46 0.11 3.01 16.91
C VAL A 46 -1.14 3.44 16.11
N PHE A 47 -2.04 2.50 15.84
CA PHE A 47 -3.32 2.77 15.20
C PHE A 47 -4.17 3.75 16.02
N SER A 48 -4.30 3.52 17.32
CA SER A 48 -5.05 4.42 18.21
C SER A 48 -4.48 5.83 18.20
N ASP A 49 -3.16 5.99 18.23
CA ASP A 49 -2.53 7.31 18.21
C ASP A 49 -2.71 8.04 16.88
N ILE A 50 -2.53 7.35 15.74
CA ILE A 50 -2.62 8.01 14.43
C ILE A 50 -4.07 8.40 14.10
N THR A 51 -5.06 7.70 14.66
CA THR A 51 -6.49 7.97 14.49
C THR A 51 -7.11 8.76 15.64
N GLU A 52 -6.31 9.22 16.60
CA GLU A 52 -6.78 9.98 17.76
C GLU A 52 -7.62 11.19 17.33
N ASN A 53 -8.80 11.35 17.94
CA ASN A 53 -9.81 12.39 17.63
C ASN A 53 -10.42 12.32 16.21
N TRP A 54 -10.09 11.32 15.40
CA TRP A 54 -10.72 11.07 14.10
C TRP A 54 -11.76 9.96 14.18
N SER A 55 -11.43 8.89 14.91
CA SER A 55 -12.33 7.77 15.13
C SER A 55 -13.26 8.05 16.31
N ASP A 56 -14.55 7.96 16.05
CA ASP A 56 -15.63 8.05 17.04
C ASP A 56 -16.25 6.68 17.35
N GLY A 57 -15.57 5.60 16.98
CA GLY A 57 -16.05 4.23 17.07
C GLY A 57 -17.06 3.84 15.99
N ALA A 58 -17.53 4.79 15.17
CA ALA A 58 -18.43 4.54 14.05
C ALA A 58 -17.78 4.87 12.68
N THR A 59 -16.71 5.67 12.65
CA THR A 59 -15.99 6.02 11.44
C THR A 59 -15.21 4.81 10.91
N PRO A 60 -15.52 4.28 9.72
CA PRO A 60 -14.81 3.14 9.17
C PRO A 60 -13.36 3.48 8.81
N VAL A 61 -12.46 2.53 9.04
CA VAL A 61 -11.03 2.64 8.74
C VAL A 61 -10.62 1.51 7.81
N VAL A 62 -9.98 1.86 6.70
CA VAL A 62 -9.37 0.89 5.78
C VAL A 62 -7.87 1.09 5.71
N MET A 63 -7.12 -0.01 5.77
CA MET A 63 -5.67 -0.01 5.79
C MET A 63 -5.12 -0.87 4.66
N ALA A 64 -4.10 -0.37 3.97
CA ALA A 64 -3.36 -1.09 2.94
C ALA A 64 -1.87 -1.16 3.27
N GLY A 65 -1.15 -2.06 2.64
CA GLY A 65 0.30 -2.19 2.73
C GLY A 65 0.78 -3.25 3.72
N MET A 66 1.98 -3.06 4.25
CA MET A 66 2.68 -4.05 5.07
C MET A 66 1.97 -4.39 6.39
N VAL A 67 0.97 -3.63 6.81
CA VAL A 67 0.11 -3.93 7.95
C VAL A 67 -0.58 -5.29 7.82
N GLY A 68 -0.86 -5.74 6.57
CA GLY A 68 -1.45 -7.03 6.22
C GLY A 68 -0.45 -8.18 6.07
N SER A 69 0.84 -7.95 6.31
CA SER A 69 1.87 -8.98 6.19
C SER A 69 1.97 -9.86 7.43
N ASN A 70 2.77 -10.93 7.33
CA ASN A 70 3.10 -11.80 8.47
C ASN A 70 3.90 -11.09 9.58
N VAL A 71 4.50 -9.93 9.28
CA VAL A 71 5.19 -9.07 10.26
C VAL A 71 4.37 -7.83 10.62
N GLY A 72 3.16 -7.71 10.06
CA GLY A 72 2.23 -6.63 10.32
C GLY A 72 1.31 -6.86 11.52
N TRP A 73 0.16 -6.20 11.52
CA TRP A 73 -0.83 -6.33 12.60
C TRP A 73 -1.61 -7.65 12.52
N LYS A 74 -2.13 -7.96 11.34
CA LYS A 74 -2.88 -9.20 11.09
C LYS A 74 -2.69 -9.59 9.62
N THR A 75 -2.39 -10.86 9.38
CA THR A 75 -2.17 -11.34 8.02
C THR A 75 -3.44 -11.26 7.19
N ALA A 76 -3.40 -10.50 6.10
CA ALA A 76 -4.44 -10.46 5.09
C ALA A 76 -4.18 -11.53 4.01
N PRO A 77 -5.23 -12.08 3.36
CA PRO A 77 -5.08 -13.07 2.31
C PRO A 77 -4.48 -12.46 1.03
N TYR A 78 -3.92 -13.32 0.19
CA TYR A 78 -3.59 -13.00 -1.19
C TYR A 78 -4.70 -13.45 -2.11
N LEU A 79 -5.25 -12.55 -2.92
CA LEU A 79 -6.22 -12.86 -3.95
C LEU A 79 -5.49 -13.11 -5.29
N PRO A 80 -5.76 -14.21 -5.98
CA PRO A 80 -5.17 -14.45 -7.28
C PRO A 80 -5.77 -13.53 -8.34
N VAL A 81 -4.92 -13.03 -9.25
CA VAL A 81 -5.43 -12.34 -10.45
C VAL A 81 -5.83 -13.36 -11.53
N PRO A 82 -6.81 -13.03 -12.40
CA PRO A 82 -7.53 -11.77 -12.49
C PRO A 82 -8.46 -11.52 -11.29
N ALA A 83 -8.41 -10.32 -10.74
CA ALA A 83 -9.17 -9.92 -9.56
C ALA A 83 -10.01 -8.68 -9.83
N HIS A 84 -11.33 -8.78 -9.65
CA HIS A 84 -12.23 -7.63 -9.68
C HIS A 84 -12.03 -6.75 -8.45
N PHE A 85 -12.11 -5.44 -8.62
CA PHE A 85 -12.01 -4.51 -7.48
C PHE A 85 -13.11 -4.71 -6.43
N SER A 86 -14.31 -5.14 -6.84
CA SER A 86 -15.37 -5.52 -5.90
C SER A 86 -14.98 -6.71 -5.02
N ALA A 87 -14.32 -7.73 -5.59
CA ALA A 87 -13.87 -8.90 -4.85
C ALA A 87 -12.82 -8.55 -3.79
N ILE A 88 -11.97 -7.55 -4.04
CA ILE A 88 -11.04 -7.01 -3.05
C ILE A 88 -11.82 -6.45 -1.85
N GLY A 89 -12.87 -5.65 -2.10
CA GLY A 89 -13.71 -5.08 -1.06
C GLY A 89 -14.52 -6.10 -0.26
N GLU A 90 -14.82 -7.28 -0.82
CA GLU A 90 -15.56 -8.36 -0.15
C GLU A 90 -14.69 -9.22 0.77
N GLN A 91 -13.35 -9.11 0.69
CA GLN A 91 -12.41 -9.95 1.43
C GLN A 91 -11.52 -9.17 2.40
N LEU A 92 -12.05 -8.08 2.94
CA LEU A 92 -11.35 -7.29 3.95
C LEU A 92 -11.11 -8.12 5.22
N THR A 93 -9.93 -7.97 5.80
CA THR A 93 -9.57 -8.61 7.07
C THR A 93 -9.87 -7.67 8.23
N SER A 94 -10.88 -7.98 9.05
CA SER A 94 -11.21 -7.19 10.23
C SER A 94 -10.09 -7.27 11.28
N VAL A 95 -9.71 -6.15 11.85
CA VAL A 95 -8.77 -6.03 12.98
C VAL A 95 -9.43 -5.42 14.21
N ASP A 96 -10.52 -4.67 14.02
CA ASP A 96 -11.35 -4.07 15.05
C ASP A 96 -12.78 -3.94 14.51
N ASP A 97 -13.75 -3.51 15.32
CA ASP A 97 -15.16 -3.41 14.95
C ASP A 97 -15.39 -2.57 13.68
N ASN A 98 -14.63 -1.50 13.50
CA ASN A 98 -14.73 -0.59 12.35
C ASN A 98 -13.39 -0.40 11.62
N ALA A 99 -12.49 -1.38 11.69
CA ALA A 99 -11.19 -1.29 11.03
C ALA A 99 -10.84 -2.58 10.28
N TRP A 100 -10.40 -2.43 9.02
CA TRP A 100 -10.11 -3.53 8.13
C TRP A 100 -8.80 -3.31 7.38
N ILE A 101 -8.16 -4.43 7.04
CA ILE A 101 -6.99 -4.48 6.15
C ILE A 101 -7.46 -4.99 4.79
N ILE A 102 -7.04 -4.28 3.74
CA ILE A 102 -7.28 -4.65 2.34
C ILE A 102 -6.44 -5.88 2.00
N PRO A 103 -7.00 -6.91 1.32
CA PRO A 103 -6.24 -8.06 0.88
C PRO A 103 -5.23 -7.70 -0.20
N ASP A 104 -4.14 -8.44 -0.23
CA ASP A 104 -3.08 -8.32 -1.22
C ASP A 104 -3.42 -9.09 -2.51
N LEU A 105 -2.64 -8.90 -3.57
CA LEU A 105 -2.81 -9.65 -4.81
C LEU A 105 -1.61 -10.53 -5.13
N CYS A 106 -1.87 -11.66 -5.79
CA CYS A 106 -0.81 -12.54 -6.27
C CYS A 106 -1.04 -13.03 -7.71
N VAL A 107 0.06 -13.31 -8.38
CA VAL A 107 0.11 -14.15 -9.59
C VAL A 107 0.82 -15.44 -9.22
N SER A 108 0.23 -16.57 -9.56
CA SER A 108 0.84 -17.89 -9.33
C SER A 108 0.63 -18.76 -10.57
N ARG A 109 1.50 -18.57 -11.55
CA ARG A 109 1.56 -19.35 -12.79
C ARG A 109 2.99 -19.81 -13.02
N ASP A 110 3.19 -20.87 -13.81
CA ASP A 110 4.51 -21.48 -14.05
C ASP A 110 5.57 -20.47 -14.56
N ASP A 111 5.14 -19.46 -15.33
CA ASP A 111 6.00 -18.42 -15.90
C ASP A 111 6.01 -17.11 -15.12
N ASN A 112 5.17 -16.98 -14.08
CA ASN A 112 5.00 -15.73 -13.36
C ASN A 112 4.54 -15.98 -11.92
N HIS A 113 5.43 -15.76 -10.96
CA HIS A 113 5.13 -15.77 -9.54
C HIS A 113 5.41 -14.37 -8.98
N ASN A 114 4.36 -13.63 -8.65
CA ASN A 114 4.46 -12.27 -8.17
C ASN A 114 3.44 -11.98 -7.07
N VAL A 115 3.76 -11.03 -6.22
CA VAL A 115 2.85 -10.47 -5.21
C VAL A 115 2.90 -8.95 -5.24
N MET A 116 1.78 -8.31 -4.91
CA MET A 116 1.75 -6.87 -4.62
C MET A 116 1.00 -6.64 -3.31
N ARG A 117 1.39 -5.58 -2.59
CA ARG A 117 0.84 -5.25 -1.28
C ARG A 117 0.79 -3.75 -1.09
N GLY A 118 -0.42 -3.19 -1.22
CA GLY A 118 -0.72 -1.77 -1.16
C GLY A 118 -0.93 -1.14 -2.53
N GLU A 119 -0.25 -1.63 -3.58
CA GLU A 119 -0.38 -1.11 -4.94
C GLU A 119 -1.78 -1.37 -5.54
N GLU A 120 -2.49 -2.42 -5.12
CA GLU A 120 -3.88 -2.69 -5.53
C GLU A 120 -4.82 -1.54 -5.18
N THR A 121 -4.59 -0.88 -4.04
CA THR A 121 -5.37 0.29 -3.62
C THR A 121 -5.05 1.52 -4.48
N GLN A 122 -3.77 1.72 -4.83
CA GLN A 122 -3.36 2.78 -5.74
C GLN A 122 -3.94 2.56 -7.15
N LEU A 123 -3.98 1.32 -7.62
CA LEU A 123 -4.55 0.95 -8.91
C LEU A 123 -6.05 1.21 -8.97
N LEU A 124 -6.79 0.90 -7.91
CA LEU A 124 -8.21 1.22 -7.83
C LEU A 124 -8.46 2.72 -8.10
N GLY A 125 -7.69 3.59 -7.45
CA GLY A 125 -7.77 5.03 -7.69
C GLY A 125 -7.30 5.43 -9.09
N ALA A 126 -6.16 4.92 -9.54
CA ALA A 126 -5.58 5.25 -10.84
C ALA A 126 -6.50 4.84 -12.01
N CYS A 127 -7.09 3.65 -11.96
CA CYS A 127 -8.01 3.16 -12.98
C CYS A 127 -9.28 4.03 -13.12
N GLN A 128 -9.72 4.66 -12.03
CA GLN A 128 -10.86 5.58 -12.04
C GLN A 128 -10.49 6.97 -12.58
N LEU A 129 -9.30 7.47 -12.24
CA LEU A 129 -8.87 8.84 -12.57
C LEU A 129 -8.25 8.94 -13.96
N VAL A 130 -7.46 7.95 -14.35
CA VAL A 130 -6.70 7.93 -15.60
C VAL A 130 -6.81 6.54 -16.23
N PRO A 131 -7.90 6.23 -16.92
CA PRO A 131 -8.07 4.94 -17.58
C PRO A 131 -6.93 4.63 -18.56
N ALA A 132 -6.30 3.46 -18.38
CA ALA A 132 -5.25 2.93 -19.23
C ALA A 132 -5.30 1.40 -19.22
N GLU A 133 -4.62 0.74 -20.17
CA GLU A 133 -4.51 -0.73 -20.20
C GLU A 133 -3.29 -1.24 -19.44
N CYS A 134 -2.32 -0.36 -19.20
CA CYS A 134 -1.08 -0.68 -18.50
C CYS A 134 -0.71 0.45 -17.53
N TYR A 135 -0.44 0.06 -16.29
CA TYR A 135 0.03 0.96 -15.23
C TYR A 135 1.41 0.56 -14.78
N VAL A 136 2.26 1.55 -14.58
CA VAL A 136 3.61 1.37 -14.05
C VAL A 136 3.70 2.06 -12.70
N LEU A 137 3.95 1.28 -11.66
CA LEU A 137 4.06 1.76 -10.28
C LEU A 137 5.53 1.65 -9.85
N PRO A 138 6.32 2.74 -9.99
CA PRO A 138 7.73 2.74 -9.63
C PRO A 138 7.90 2.64 -8.11
N GLY A 139 9.02 2.03 -7.70
CA GLY A 139 9.36 1.85 -6.29
C GLY A 139 10.66 1.07 -6.14
N THR A 140 10.93 0.56 -4.95
CA THR A 140 12.01 -0.40 -4.69
C THR A 140 11.91 -1.56 -5.67
N HIS A 141 10.69 -2.10 -5.83
CA HIS A 141 10.30 -3.06 -6.85
C HIS A 141 9.18 -2.43 -7.68
N CYS A 142 9.42 -2.19 -8.96
CA CYS A 142 8.44 -1.60 -9.87
C CYS A 142 7.41 -2.64 -10.31
N LYS A 143 6.13 -2.31 -10.25
CA LYS A 143 5.04 -3.15 -10.74
C LYS A 143 4.60 -2.68 -12.12
N TRP A 144 4.54 -3.61 -13.06
CA TRP A 144 3.93 -3.43 -14.38
C TRP A 144 2.60 -4.18 -14.39
N VAL A 145 1.50 -3.46 -14.47
CA VAL A 145 0.17 -4.00 -14.23
C VAL A 145 -0.72 -3.80 -15.43
N ARG A 146 -1.38 -4.86 -15.88
CA ARG A 146 -2.48 -4.80 -16.82
C ARG A 146 -3.79 -4.77 -16.05
N ALA A 147 -4.53 -3.68 -16.21
CA ALA A 147 -5.81 -3.49 -15.53
C ALA A 147 -6.76 -2.68 -16.40
N ASP A 148 -8.03 -2.68 -16.04
CA ASP A 148 -9.07 -1.78 -16.56
C ASP A 148 -9.86 -1.18 -15.38
N ALA A 149 -10.95 -0.49 -15.68
CA ALA A 149 -11.79 0.16 -14.67
C ALA A 149 -12.47 -0.81 -13.69
N GLN A 150 -12.46 -2.11 -13.95
CA GLN A 150 -13.18 -3.11 -13.16
C GLN A 150 -12.27 -4.13 -12.46
N GLN A 151 -11.11 -4.44 -13.07
CA GLN A 151 -10.28 -5.53 -12.58
C GLN A 151 -8.80 -5.38 -12.92
N ILE A 152 -7.97 -6.04 -12.11
CA ILE A 152 -6.55 -6.26 -12.36
C ILE A 152 -6.39 -7.63 -13.04
N HIS A 153 -5.86 -7.64 -14.27
CA HIS A 153 -5.73 -8.85 -15.09
C HIS A 153 -4.45 -9.63 -14.80
N ASP A 154 -3.34 -8.92 -14.69
CA ASP A 154 -2.02 -9.50 -14.53
C ASP A 154 -1.01 -8.45 -14.08
N PHE A 155 0.08 -8.87 -13.46
CA PHE A 155 1.21 -7.99 -13.17
C PHE A 155 2.54 -8.73 -13.10
N ARG A 156 3.62 -7.96 -13.34
CA ARG A 156 5.00 -8.40 -13.19
C ARG A 156 5.76 -7.40 -12.34
N THR A 157 6.72 -7.91 -11.58
CA THR A 157 7.61 -7.12 -10.75
C THR A 157 8.98 -7.05 -11.40
N VAL A 158 9.54 -5.85 -11.46
CA VAL A 158 10.91 -5.60 -11.93
C VAL A 158 11.68 -4.90 -10.81
N MET A 159 12.82 -5.45 -10.44
CA MET A 159 13.71 -4.86 -9.43
C MET A 159 14.41 -3.64 -10.04
N THR A 160 13.89 -2.44 -9.76
CA THR A 160 14.42 -1.18 -10.32
C THR A 160 15.06 -0.30 -9.26
N GLY A 161 14.31 0.22 -8.31
CA GLY A 161 14.83 1.13 -7.29
C GLY A 161 15.92 0.48 -6.43
N GLU A 162 15.72 -0.76 -6.01
CA GLU A 162 16.71 -1.51 -5.24
C GLU A 162 17.98 -1.74 -6.05
N LEU A 163 17.85 -2.21 -7.30
CA LEU A 163 19.01 -2.43 -8.18
C LEU A 163 19.78 -1.12 -8.45
N HIS A 164 19.04 -0.03 -8.71
CA HIS A 164 19.64 1.30 -8.88
C HIS A 164 20.44 1.71 -7.63
N HIS A 165 19.86 1.56 -6.45
CA HIS A 165 20.53 1.87 -5.19
C HIS A 165 21.80 1.02 -4.99
N LEU A 166 21.71 -0.29 -5.21
CA LEU A 166 22.84 -1.20 -5.08
C LEU A 166 23.97 -0.86 -6.05
N LEU A 167 23.65 -0.56 -7.32
CA LEU A 167 24.63 -0.18 -8.32
C LEU A 167 25.32 1.14 -7.99
N LEU A 168 24.58 2.13 -7.52
CA LEU A 168 25.17 3.42 -7.13
C LEU A 168 26.03 3.34 -5.88
N ARG A 169 25.62 2.59 -4.87
CA ARG A 169 26.24 2.60 -3.53
C ARG A 169 27.24 1.48 -3.30
N HIS A 170 27.09 0.35 -4.00
CA HIS A 170 27.81 -0.89 -3.68
C HIS A 170 28.48 -1.54 -4.89
N SER A 171 28.59 -0.83 -6.04
CA SER A 171 29.28 -1.35 -7.22
C SER A 171 30.29 -0.36 -7.79
N LEU A 172 31.18 -0.87 -8.65
CA LEU A 172 32.15 -0.05 -9.37
C LEU A 172 31.49 0.93 -10.36
N VAL A 173 30.28 0.64 -10.82
CA VAL A 173 29.52 1.52 -11.72
C VAL A 173 29.20 2.86 -11.05
N GLY A 174 28.95 2.85 -9.76
CA GLY A 174 28.67 4.05 -8.97
C GLY A 174 29.92 4.75 -8.41
N ALA A 175 31.09 4.12 -8.53
CA ALA A 175 32.33 4.67 -7.98
C ALA A 175 32.72 5.99 -8.67
N GLY A 176 32.90 7.04 -7.86
CA GLY A 176 33.32 8.36 -8.37
C GLY A 176 32.19 9.26 -8.87
N LEU A 177 30.93 8.82 -8.80
CA LEU A 177 29.80 9.71 -9.02
C LEU A 177 29.62 10.64 -7.81
N PRO A 178 29.31 11.94 -8.04
CA PRO A 178 28.97 12.84 -6.96
C PRO A 178 27.76 12.34 -6.20
N GLU A 179 27.69 12.56 -4.90
CA GLU A 179 26.48 12.28 -4.12
C GLU A 179 25.30 13.09 -4.70
N GLN A 180 24.39 12.40 -5.35
CA GLN A 180 23.14 13.01 -5.73
C GLN A 180 22.29 13.13 -4.45
N GLU A 181 21.94 14.36 -4.09
CA GLU A 181 20.84 14.57 -3.14
C GLU A 181 19.59 13.94 -3.74
N VAL A 182 19.14 12.84 -3.14
CA VAL A 182 17.86 12.25 -3.49
C VAL A 182 16.82 13.24 -2.97
N SER A 183 16.28 14.08 -3.85
CA SER A 183 15.10 14.86 -3.51
C SER A 183 13.99 13.86 -3.22
N SER A 184 13.57 13.81 -1.98
CA SER A 184 12.35 13.09 -1.57
C SER A 184 11.16 13.78 -2.25
N ALA A 185 10.67 13.16 -3.34
CA ALA A 185 9.38 13.51 -3.92
C ALA A 185 8.25 12.91 -3.08
#